data_534c2d662b01a66bf647b48b2655cf45
#
_entry.id   534c2d662b01a66bf647b48b2655cf45
#
_cell.length_a   1.000
_cell.length_b   1.000
_cell.length_c   1.000
_cell.angle_alpha   90.00
_cell.angle_beta   90.00
_cell.angle_gamma   90.00
#
_symmetry.space_group_name_H-M   'P 1'
#
loop_
_entity.id
_entity.type
_entity.pdbx_description
1 polymer ?
#
loop_
_entity_poly.entity_id
_entity_poly.type
_entity_poly.pdbx_seq_one_letter_code
_entity_poly.pdbx_strand_id
1 'polypeptide(L)'
;MKFNQKSAKYIFNFLFFNIISILVNKNYILAKLISNSKNLYIKDLMKAFITGINGQDGSYLAEFLINKGYEVHGTIRRSSSINTSKIDHIISEHQGEKLFLYYSDLLDSSSLTNLISKINPDEIYNLAAQSHVAVSFQNPLFTTETSTVGPLTILES
;
A
#
# COMPACT_ATOMS: atom_id res chain seq x y z
N MET A 1 -1.88 -15.50 -30.15
CA MET A 1 -2.62 -14.93 -28.99
C MET A 1 -2.15 -13.49 -28.81
N LYS A 2 -2.96 -12.48 -29.19
CA LYS A 2 -2.60 -11.06 -29.04
C LYS A 2 -3.02 -10.63 -27.64
N PHE A 3 -2.06 -10.38 -26.75
CA PHE A 3 -2.33 -9.75 -25.47
C PHE A 3 -2.75 -8.30 -25.70
N ASN A 4 -3.93 -7.95 -25.21
CA ASN A 4 -4.49 -6.60 -25.29
C ASN A 4 -3.78 -5.73 -24.24
N GLN A 5 -2.91 -4.83 -24.72
CA GLN A 5 -2.17 -3.88 -23.90
C GLN A 5 -3.10 -2.77 -23.40
N LYS A 6 -3.80 -2.95 -22.31
CA LYS A 6 -4.25 -1.85 -21.44
C LYS A 6 -3.39 -1.88 -20.18
N SER A 7 -2.33 -1.17 -20.30
CA SER A 7 -1.45 -0.52 -19.31
C SER A 7 -1.64 -0.84 -17.82
N ALA A 8 -1.20 -2.00 -17.39
CA ALA A 8 -0.69 -2.13 -16.03
C ALA A 8 0.85 -2.05 -16.13
N LYS A 9 1.45 -0.93 -15.75
CA LYS A 9 2.91 -0.81 -15.67
C LYS A 9 3.37 -1.51 -14.40
N TYR A 10 3.80 -2.77 -14.55
CA TYR A 10 4.52 -3.49 -13.50
C TYR A 10 5.98 -3.01 -13.51
N ILE A 11 6.42 -2.37 -12.46
CA ILE A 11 7.85 -2.15 -12.25
C ILE A 11 8.34 -3.26 -11.33
N PHE A 12 8.95 -4.29 -11.91
CA PHE A 12 9.71 -5.28 -11.17
C PHE A 12 11.07 -4.71 -10.83
N ASN A 13 11.29 -4.33 -9.60
CA ASN A 13 12.65 -4.08 -9.13
C ASN A 13 13.18 -5.38 -8.51
N PHE A 14 14.05 -6.07 -9.28
CA PHE A 14 14.65 -7.36 -8.97
C PHE A 14 15.88 -7.17 -8.07
N LEU A 15 15.72 -6.60 -6.87
CA LEU A 15 16.74 -6.62 -5.84
C LEU A 15 16.07 -6.82 -4.47
N PHE A 16 15.97 -8.06 -4.08
CA PHE A 16 15.82 -8.61 -2.72
C PHE A 16 14.52 -8.36 -1.93
N PHE A 17 13.57 -7.58 -2.38
CA PHE A 17 12.28 -7.44 -1.67
C PHE A 17 11.13 -7.46 -2.69
N ASN A 18 10.13 -8.29 -2.44
CA ASN A 18 8.89 -8.33 -3.24
C ASN A 18 8.13 -7.01 -3.09
N ILE A 19 8.54 -5.98 -3.81
CA ILE A 19 7.76 -4.75 -3.92
C ILE A 19 6.75 -5.00 -5.03
N ILE A 20 5.53 -5.35 -4.65
CA ILE A 20 4.41 -5.37 -5.59
C ILE A 20 3.71 -4.01 -5.45
N SER A 21 3.99 -3.10 -6.36
CA SER A 21 3.22 -1.87 -6.53
C SER A 21 2.11 -2.13 -7.53
N ILE A 22 0.86 -2.08 -7.10
CA ILE A 22 -0.30 -2.24 -7.98
C ILE A 22 -0.94 -0.88 -8.16
N LEU A 23 -0.75 -0.29 -9.34
CA LEU A 23 -1.51 0.87 -9.81
C LEU A 23 -2.86 0.39 -10.33
N VAL A 24 -3.90 0.46 -9.51
CA VAL A 24 -5.27 0.26 -9.97
C VAL A 24 -5.78 1.59 -10.52
N ASN A 25 -5.62 1.77 -11.84
CA ASN A 25 -6.13 2.96 -12.54
C ASN A 25 -7.64 2.81 -12.76
N LYS A 26 -8.45 3.07 -11.70
CA LYS A 26 -9.91 3.15 -11.80
C LYS A 26 -10.31 4.50 -12.40
N ASN A 27 -10.65 4.53 -13.70
CA ASN A 27 -11.48 5.55 -14.34
C ASN A 27 -11.09 7.05 -14.18
N TYR A 28 -9.82 7.34 -13.91
CA TYR A 28 -9.35 8.73 -13.81
C TYR A 28 -9.58 9.53 -15.11
N ILE A 29 -9.49 8.87 -16.25
CA ILE A 29 -9.67 9.52 -17.57
C ILE A 29 -11.13 9.91 -17.81
N LEU A 30 -12.11 9.09 -17.38
CA LEU A 30 -13.52 9.39 -17.56
C LEU A 30 -13.99 10.53 -16.66
N ALA A 31 -13.55 10.57 -15.41
CA ALA A 31 -13.86 11.66 -14.48
C ALA A 31 -13.29 13.00 -14.95
N LYS A 32 -12.10 13.01 -15.54
CA LYS A 32 -11.44 14.21 -16.07
C LYS A 32 -12.15 14.76 -17.32
N LEU A 33 -12.82 13.90 -18.10
CA LEU A 33 -13.61 14.32 -19.27
C LEU A 33 -15.00 14.85 -18.90
N ILE A 34 -15.56 14.41 -17.78
CA ILE A 34 -16.89 14.84 -17.30
C ILE A 34 -16.80 16.14 -16.47
N SER A 35 -15.67 16.45 -15.84
CA SER A 35 -15.50 17.61 -14.96
C SER A 35 -15.23 18.93 -15.70
N ASN A 36 -15.20 18.97 -17.04
CA ASN A 36 -15.04 20.21 -17.80
C ASN A 36 -16.30 21.10 -17.83
N SER A 37 -17.36 20.75 -17.11
CA SER A 37 -18.53 21.58 -16.96
C SER A 37 -18.84 21.92 -15.50
N LYS A 38 -18.37 23.10 -15.09
CA LYS A 38 -18.84 23.91 -13.96
C LYS A 38 -18.48 23.49 -12.52
N ASN A 39 -17.52 24.24 -12.01
CA ASN A 39 -17.42 24.74 -10.63
C ASN A 39 -17.22 23.81 -9.44
N LEU A 40 -16.17 24.14 -8.76
CA LEU A 40 -15.67 23.71 -7.47
C LEU A 40 -14.90 22.40 -7.50
N TYR A 41 -13.62 22.52 -7.83
CA TYR A 41 -12.64 21.46 -7.60
C TYR A 41 -12.51 21.19 -6.10
N ILE A 42 -13.30 20.26 -5.58
CA ILE A 42 -12.79 19.43 -4.52
C ILE A 42 -11.77 18.55 -5.25
N LYS A 43 -10.50 18.86 -5.10
CA LYS A 43 -9.43 18.02 -5.57
C LYS A 43 -9.51 16.76 -4.71
N ASP A 44 -10.17 15.71 -5.21
CA ASP A 44 -10.13 14.43 -4.56
C ASP A 44 -8.66 14.06 -4.38
N LEU A 45 -8.22 13.98 -3.12
CA LEU A 45 -6.85 13.61 -2.81
C LEU A 45 -6.65 12.17 -3.26
N MET A 46 -5.61 11.94 -4.04
CA MET A 46 -5.20 10.58 -4.39
C MET A 46 -4.91 9.80 -3.11
N LYS A 47 -5.45 8.60 -3.01
CA LYS A 47 -5.29 7.72 -1.85
C LYS A 47 -4.27 6.64 -2.15
N ALA A 48 -3.24 6.56 -1.32
CA ALA A 48 -2.25 5.51 -1.38
C ALA A 48 -2.39 4.55 -0.19
N PHE A 49 -2.40 3.25 -0.45
CA PHE A 49 -2.40 2.22 0.57
C PHE A 49 -1.02 1.54 0.63
N ILE A 50 -0.37 1.56 1.80
CA ILE A 50 0.99 1.03 1.99
C ILE A 50 0.96 -0.05 3.05
N THR A 51 1.29 -1.29 2.69
CA THR A 51 1.56 -2.34 3.68
C THR A 51 3.00 -2.22 4.18
N GLY A 52 3.21 -2.42 5.48
CA GLY A 52 4.55 -2.31 6.06
C GLY A 52 5.10 -0.87 6.11
N ILE A 53 4.22 0.11 6.31
CA ILE A 53 4.56 1.53 6.32
C ILE A 53 5.66 1.89 7.33
N ASN A 54 5.79 1.16 8.42
CA ASN A 54 6.81 1.35 9.46
C ASN A 54 8.17 0.70 9.12
N GLY A 55 8.30 0.07 7.96
CA GLY A 55 9.57 -0.37 7.40
C GLY A 55 10.40 0.82 6.89
N GLN A 56 11.65 0.58 6.50
CA GLN A 56 12.52 1.64 5.97
C GLN A 56 11.93 2.23 4.69
N ASP A 57 11.66 1.41 3.68
CA ASP A 57 11.13 1.86 2.39
C ASP A 57 9.70 2.42 2.54
N GLY A 58 8.88 1.81 3.43
CA GLY A 58 7.53 2.27 3.72
C GLY A 58 7.50 3.67 4.31
N SER A 59 8.41 3.98 5.23
CA SER A 59 8.49 5.30 5.85
C SER A 59 8.88 6.40 4.85
N TYR A 60 9.89 6.16 4.02
CA TYR A 60 10.30 7.10 2.98
C TYR A 60 9.21 7.31 1.91
N LEU A 61 8.54 6.22 1.51
CA LEU A 61 7.46 6.32 0.54
C LEU A 61 6.27 7.10 1.10
N ALA A 62 5.90 6.87 2.37
CA ALA A 62 4.82 7.61 3.03
C ALA A 62 5.09 9.11 3.06
N GLU A 63 6.29 9.51 3.49
CA GLU A 63 6.70 10.91 3.51
C GLU A 63 6.67 11.54 2.11
N PHE A 64 7.19 10.83 1.11
CA PHE A 64 7.19 11.28 -0.27
C PHE A 64 5.78 11.50 -0.83
N LEU A 65 4.85 10.56 -0.57
CA LEU A 65 3.48 10.66 -1.05
C LEU A 65 2.68 11.76 -0.33
N ILE A 66 2.87 11.91 0.99
CA ILE A 66 2.26 13.01 1.76
C ILE A 66 2.72 14.36 1.22
N ASN A 67 4.02 14.51 0.93
CA ASN A 67 4.59 15.73 0.33
C ASN A 67 4.04 15.99 -1.09
N LYS A 68 3.65 14.96 -1.82
CA LYS A 68 2.95 15.07 -3.09
C LYS A 68 1.46 15.39 -2.96
N GLY A 69 0.93 15.42 -1.76
CA GLY A 69 -0.48 15.73 -1.49
C GLY A 69 -1.40 14.52 -1.56
N TYR A 70 -0.89 13.32 -1.33
CA TYR A 70 -1.71 12.11 -1.17
C TYR A 70 -2.28 12.01 0.25
N GLU A 71 -3.40 11.33 0.35
CA GLU A 71 -3.91 10.73 1.57
C GLU A 71 -3.29 9.33 1.69
N VAL A 72 -2.49 9.10 2.73
CA VAL A 72 -1.72 7.85 2.90
C VAL A 72 -2.34 6.98 3.98
N HIS A 73 -2.70 5.76 3.62
CA HIS A 73 -3.22 4.72 4.50
C HIS A 73 -2.16 3.64 4.67
N GLY A 74 -1.66 3.46 5.87
CA GLY A 74 -0.60 2.50 6.15
C GLY A 74 -1.01 1.37 7.07
N THR A 75 -0.55 0.14 6.82
CA THR A 75 -0.71 -0.96 7.75
C THR A 75 0.54 -1.22 8.56
N ILE A 76 0.34 -1.51 9.84
CA ILE A 76 1.35 -1.92 10.80
C ILE A 76 0.93 -3.27 11.36
N ARG A 77 1.87 -4.23 11.39
CA ARG A 77 1.61 -5.50 12.07
C ARG A 77 1.56 -5.32 13.58
N ARG A 78 0.56 -5.89 14.23
CA ARG A 78 0.49 -5.90 15.69
C ARG A 78 1.67 -6.71 16.25
N SER A 79 2.45 -6.11 17.13
CA SER A 79 3.56 -6.75 17.83
C SER A 79 3.54 -6.35 19.30
N SER A 80 4.24 -7.11 20.14
CA SER A 80 4.38 -6.81 21.59
C SER A 80 5.16 -5.52 21.86
N SER A 81 6.00 -5.09 20.93
CA SER A 81 6.71 -3.81 20.96
C SER A 81 6.20 -2.90 19.85
N ILE A 82 5.90 -1.65 20.19
CA ILE A 82 5.54 -0.64 19.19
C ILE A 82 6.81 -0.27 18.43
N ASN A 83 6.82 -0.52 17.12
CA ASN A 83 7.96 -0.19 16.26
C ASN A 83 7.52 0.83 15.22
N THR A 84 7.34 2.08 15.66
CA THR A 84 6.95 3.21 14.80
C THR A 84 8.05 4.26 14.65
N SER A 85 9.21 4.05 15.27
CA SER A 85 10.28 5.06 15.36
C SER A 85 10.67 5.69 14.02
N LYS A 86 10.53 4.96 12.91
CA LYS A 86 10.83 5.47 11.57
C LYS A 86 9.75 6.39 11.00
N ILE A 87 8.53 6.33 11.56
CA ILE A 87 7.38 7.13 11.09
C ILE A 87 6.84 8.08 12.16
N ASP A 88 7.43 8.14 13.37
CA ASP A 88 6.94 8.97 14.47
C ASP A 88 6.87 10.45 14.10
N HIS A 89 7.83 10.94 13.32
CA HIS A 89 7.82 12.32 12.81
C HIS A 89 6.63 12.57 11.87
N ILE A 90 6.31 11.63 11.00
CA ILE A 90 5.17 11.74 10.08
C ILE A 90 3.85 11.63 10.85
N ILE A 91 3.80 10.75 11.85
CA ILE A 91 2.65 10.59 12.74
C ILE A 91 2.35 11.91 13.45
N SER A 92 3.36 12.52 14.05
CA SER A 92 3.17 13.77 14.84
C SER A 92 2.65 14.94 13.99
N GLU A 93 2.97 14.96 12.69
CA GLU A 93 2.61 16.06 11.80
C GLU A 93 1.32 15.83 11.02
N HIS A 94 0.99 14.57 10.69
CA HIS A 94 -0.01 14.28 9.66
C HIS A 94 -1.09 13.26 10.07
N GLN A 95 -1.01 12.67 11.29
CA GLN A 95 -2.00 11.67 11.70
C GLN A 95 -3.41 12.25 11.82
N GLY A 96 -4.36 11.60 11.17
CA GLY A 96 -5.76 12.03 11.14
C GLY A 96 -6.11 13.09 10.09
N GLU A 97 -5.10 13.61 9.38
CA GLU A 97 -5.29 14.57 8.26
C GLU A 97 -4.91 13.95 6.93
N LYS A 98 -3.65 13.54 6.79
CA LYS A 98 -3.10 12.95 5.57
C LYS A 98 -2.53 11.55 5.79
N LEU A 99 -2.36 11.12 7.04
CA LEU A 99 -1.85 9.81 7.42
C LEU A 99 -2.87 9.07 8.28
N PHE A 100 -3.22 7.85 7.86
CA PHE A 100 -4.12 6.96 8.58
C PHE A 100 -3.45 5.60 8.78
N LEU A 101 -3.35 5.15 10.02
CA LEU A 101 -2.67 3.92 10.38
C LEU A 101 -3.66 2.86 10.85
N TYR A 102 -3.46 1.63 10.40
CA TYR A 102 -4.30 0.47 10.70
C TYR A 102 -3.44 -0.72 11.14
N TYR A 103 -3.95 -1.48 12.10
CA TYR A 103 -3.35 -2.77 12.43
C TYR A 103 -3.91 -3.85 11.51
N SER A 104 -3.03 -4.47 10.72
CA SER A 104 -3.40 -5.56 9.82
C SER A 104 -2.20 -6.48 9.60
N ASP A 105 -2.46 -7.76 9.34
CA ASP A 105 -1.45 -8.72 8.92
C ASP A 105 -1.74 -9.17 7.48
N LEU A 106 -0.69 -9.42 6.69
CA LEU A 106 -0.84 -9.90 5.31
C LEU A 106 -1.55 -11.26 5.22
N LEU A 107 -1.50 -12.05 6.28
CA LEU A 107 -2.14 -13.36 6.34
C LEU A 107 -3.61 -13.29 6.82
N ASP A 108 -4.06 -12.15 7.32
CA ASP A 108 -5.48 -11.91 7.62
C ASP A 108 -6.20 -11.33 6.39
N SER A 109 -6.54 -12.23 5.46
CA SER A 109 -7.15 -11.87 4.18
C SER A 109 -8.48 -11.13 4.36
N SER A 110 -9.30 -11.51 5.31
CA SER A 110 -10.61 -10.88 5.53
C SER A 110 -10.48 -9.45 6.04
N SER A 111 -9.60 -9.22 7.00
CA SER A 111 -9.30 -7.88 7.52
C SER A 111 -8.71 -6.98 6.43
N LEU A 112 -7.77 -7.51 5.67
CA LEU A 112 -7.08 -6.77 4.61
C LEU A 112 -8.02 -6.38 3.47
N THR A 113 -8.83 -7.31 2.97
CA THR A 113 -9.83 -7.06 1.91
C THR A 113 -10.88 -6.04 2.36
N ASN A 114 -11.41 -6.17 3.59
CA ASN A 114 -12.35 -5.20 4.13
C ASN A 114 -11.74 -3.80 4.25
N LEU A 115 -10.47 -3.72 4.66
CA LEU A 115 -9.77 -2.46 4.79
C LEU A 115 -9.54 -1.79 3.42
N ILE A 116 -9.06 -2.53 2.42
CA ILE A 116 -8.86 -2.05 1.05
C ILE A 116 -10.19 -1.58 0.44
N SER A 117 -11.24 -2.39 0.57
CA SER A 117 -12.57 -2.03 0.07
C SER A 117 -13.13 -0.76 0.74
N LYS A 118 -12.90 -0.57 2.05
CA LYS A 118 -13.35 0.62 2.78
C LYS A 118 -12.59 1.88 2.38
N ILE A 119 -11.28 1.79 2.19
CA ILE A 119 -10.42 2.92 1.81
C ILE A 119 -10.63 3.26 0.35
N ASN A 120 -10.82 2.25 -0.51
CA ASN A 120 -10.89 2.37 -1.97
C ASN A 120 -9.69 3.17 -2.52
N PRO A 121 -8.45 2.69 -2.33
CA PRO A 121 -7.25 3.42 -2.72
C PRO A 121 -7.10 3.50 -4.24
N ASP A 122 -6.47 4.59 -4.71
CA ASP A 122 -6.07 4.76 -6.11
C ASP A 122 -4.79 3.98 -6.43
N GLU A 123 -3.91 3.82 -5.42
CA GLU A 123 -2.63 3.13 -5.54
C GLU A 123 -2.38 2.25 -4.32
N ILE A 124 -1.84 1.04 -4.55
CA ILE A 124 -1.46 0.10 -3.49
C ILE A 124 0.03 -0.23 -3.61
N TYR A 125 0.75 -0.10 -2.49
CA TYR A 125 2.17 -0.43 -2.36
C TYR A 125 2.34 -1.53 -1.33
N ASN A 126 2.69 -2.74 -1.78
CA ASN A 126 2.95 -3.85 -0.87
C ASN A 126 4.44 -3.92 -0.53
N LEU A 127 4.81 -3.37 0.63
CA LEU A 127 6.16 -3.36 1.17
C LEU A 127 6.32 -4.26 2.41
N ALA A 128 5.22 -4.83 2.90
CA ALA A 128 5.28 -5.80 3.97
C ALA A 128 5.77 -7.15 3.45
N ALA A 129 6.73 -7.73 4.14
CA ALA A 129 7.29 -9.04 3.84
C ALA A 129 7.91 -9.66 5.10
N GLN A 130 8.14 -10.98 5.08
CA GLN A 130 9.07 -11.63 5.99
C GLN A 130 10.48 -11.50 5.39
N SER A 131 11.27 -10.53 5.88
CA SER A 131 12.57 -10.17 5.31
C SER A 131 13.78 -10.71 6.09
N HIS A 132 13.56 -11.38 7.23
CA HIS A 132 14.67 -11.90 8.03
C HIS A 132 15.16 -13.23 7.48
N VAL A 133 16.39 -13.26 6.94
CA VAL A 133 16.97 -14.42 6.25
C VAL A 133 16.98 -15.67 7.12
N ALA A 134 17.45 -15.59 8.37
CA ALA A 134 17.49 -16.78 9.25
C ALA A 134 16.09 -17.35 9.52
N VAL A 135 15.08 -16.50 9.69
CA VAL A 135 13.69 -16.92 9.89
C VAL A 135 13.13 -17.61 8.64
N SER A 136 13.55 -17.25 7.44
CA SER A 136 13.07 -17.88 6.22
C SER A 136 13.48 -19.35 6.12
N PHE A 137 14.63 -19.71 6.65
CA PHE A 137 15.07 -21.11 6.75
C PHE A 137 14.41 -21.86 7.91
N GLN A 138 14.16 -21.20 9.03
CA GLN A 138 13.54 -21.81 10.21
C GLN A 138 12.03 -21.98 10.06
N ASN A 139 11.37 -21.06 9.37
CA ASN A 139 9.93 -21.02 9.16
C ASN A 139 9.59 -20.82 7.66
N PRO A 140 9.91 -21.79 6.79
CA PRO A 140 9.75 -21.64 5.35
C PRO A 140 8.28 -21.51 4.93
N LEU A 141 7.36 -22.20 5.60
CA LEU A 141 5.93 -22.10 5.32
C LEU A 141 5.41 -20.67 5.56
N PHE A 142 5.66 -20.13 6.74
CA PHE A 142 5.29 -18.74 7.07
C PHE A 142 5.88 -17.72 6.09
N THR A 143 7.14 -17.93 5.69
CA THR A 143 7.81 -17.07 4.71
C THR A 143 7.13 -17.14 3.34
N THR A 144 6.77 -18.35 2.89
CA THR A 144 6.08 -18.58 1.63
C THR A 144 4.67 -17.98 1.66
N GLU A 145 3.90 -18.23 2.70
CA GLU A 145 2.55 -17.69 2.86
C GLU A 145 2.56 -16.16 2.84
N THR A 146 3.42 -15.53 3.64
CA THR A 146 3.54 -14.07 3.70
C THR A 146 3.94 -13.47 2.35
N SER A 147 4.84 -14.15 1.62
CA SER A 147 5.38 -13.63 0.34
C SER A 147 4.52 -13.96 -0.87
N THR A 148 3.59 -14.91 -0.75
CA THR A 148 2.75 -15.37 -1.87
C THR A 148 1.28 -15.08 -1.63
N VAL A 149 0.71 -15.61 -0.54
CA VAL A 149 -0.73 -15.46 -0.23
C VAL A 149 -1.07 -14.01 0.12
N GLY A 150 -0.22 -13.33 0.89
CA GLY A 150 -0.41 -11.91 1.22
C GLY A 150 -0.56 -11.03 -0.02
N PRO A 151 0.42 -11.02 -0.94
CA PRO A 151 0.30 -10.29 -2.21
C PRO A 151 -0.90 -10.70 -3.05
N LEU A 152 -1.21 -12.00 -3.12
CA LEU A 152 -2.38 -12.49 -3.86
C LEU A 152 -3.69 -11.93 -3.28
N THR A 153 -3.82 -11.91 -1.96
CA THR A 153 -4.99 -11.30 -1.29
C THR A 153 -5.17 -9.83 -1.67
N ILE A 154 -4.09 -9.07 -1.75
CA ILE A 154 -4.13 -7.66 -2.18
C ILE A 154 -4.59 -7.54 -3.63
N LEU A 155 -4.13 -8.44 -4.51
CA LEU A 155 -4.48 -8.44 -5.93
C LEU A 155 -5.96 -8.76 -6.19
N GLU A 156 -6.56 -9.58 -5.32
CA GLU A 156 -7.96 -10.02 -5.43
C GLU A 156 -8.93 -9.08 -4.68
N SER A 157 -8.42 -8.09 -3.93
CA SER A 157 -9.22 -7.13 -3.15
C SER A 157 -9.64 -5.92 -3.96
#